data_e02a9bd2926ff950e85ad7b2ffe76c79
#
_entry.id   e02a9bd2926ff950e85ad7b2ffe76c79
#
_cell.length_a   1.000
_cell.length_b   1.000
_cell.length_c   1.000
_cell.angle_alpha   90.00
_cell.angle_beta   90.00
_cell.angle_gamma   90.00
#
_symmetry.space_group_name_H-M   'P 1'
#
loop_
_entity.id
_entity.type
_entity.pdbx_description
1 polymer ?
#
loop_
_entity_poly.entity_id
_entity_poly.type
_entity_poly.pdbx_seq_one_letter_code
_entity_poly.pdbx_strand_id
1 'polypeptide(L)'
;EYEVFVESLRQSLMERLGLNEKQIYFEERDENGMTPNGDRLFVECNASSVGKEVCGIHTEELFEDYEDGVSLEQIAKTVESEIRKLKTAGFFEKTKNLNNYEKVKNDLFIRALNVERHERELSKAVYRVVGDIALVLYMQVGNLDGRISSMKIRMDNIKEWGKDEKTVFDAALLNTYFISPPRIFYWEKLVYNPDYDGECFMDLNHEFYLTRDSIGSCLSTARRTNGAVAIFLPGVAKRLADLMDADFYMVFTSIHEVM
;
A
#
# COMPACT_ATOMS: atom_id res chain seq x y z
N GLU A 1 -4.62 -4.11 -32.70
CA GLU A 1 -3.61 -3.08 -32.30
C GLU A 1 -3.03 -3.37 -30.92
N TYR A 2 -3.85 -3.66 -29.92
CA TYR A 2 -3.43 -3.96 -28.56
C TYR A 2 -2.46 -5.17 -28.48
N GLU A 3 -2.79 -6.30 -29.11
CA GLU A 3 -1.92 -7.49 -29.14
C GLU A 3 -0.55 -7.20 -29.78
N VAL A 4 -0.54 -6.38 -30.84
CA VAL A 4 0.71 -5.96 -31.50
C VAL A 4 1.53 -5.07 -30.59
N PHE A 5 0.89 -4.16 -29.85
CA PHE A 5 1.54 -3.32 -28.84
C PHE A 5 2.17 -4.17 -27.73
N VAL A 6 1.40 -5.11 -27.14
CA VAL A 6 1.87 -5.98 -26.06
C VAL A 6 3.08 -6.80 -26.50
N GLU A 7 3.03 -7.39 -27.70
CA GLU A 7 4.16 -8.18 -28.23
C GLU A 7 5.39 -7.31 -28.52
N SER A 8 5.18 -6.10 -29.05
CA SER A 8 6.27 -5.15 -29.31
C SER A 8 6.90 -4.65 -28.01
N LEU A 9 6.08 -4.39 -26.97
CA LEU A 9 6.55 -4.03 -25.63
C LEU A 9 7.34 -5.18 -25.01
N ARG A 10 6.83 -6.41 -25.12
CA ARG A 10 7.50 -7.62 -24.64
C ARG A 10 8.89 -7.77 -25.25
N GLN A 11 9.01 -7.64 -26.56
CA GLN A 11 10.29 -7.75 -27.26
C GLN A 11 11.27 -6.64 -26.86
N SER A 12 10.79 -5.40 -26.80
CA SER A 12 11.61 -4.27 -26.35
C SER A 12 12.14 -4.47 -24.94
N LEU A 13 11.32 -4.96 -24.01
CA LEU A 13 11.75 -5.24 -22.64
C LEU A 13 12.71 -6.44 -22.56
N MET A 14 12.55 -7.46 -23.39
CA MET A 14 13.49 -8.58 -23.47
C MET A 14 14.90 -8.08 -23.82
N GLU A 15 15.02 -7.25 -24.85
CA GLU A 15 16.30 -6.69 -25.28
C GLU A 15 16.91 -5.79 -24.19
N ARG A 16 16.13 -4.87 -23.62
CA ARG A 16 16.58 -3.89 -22.62
C ARG A 16 17.01 -4.50 -21.29
N LEU A 17 16.31 -5.56 -20.87
CA LEU A 17 16.56 -6.23 -19.59
C LEU A 17 17.48 -7.47 -19.73
N GLY A 18 17.81 -7.87 -20.96
CA GLY A 18 18.62 -9.06 -21.24
C GLY A 18 17.89 -10.36 -20.87
N LEU A 19 16.58 -10.43 -21.11
CA LEU A 19 15.73 -11.57 -20.76
C LEU A 19 15.52 -12.48 -21.98
N ASN A 20 15.21 -13.76 -21.70
CA ASN A 20 14.77 -14.70 -22.70
C ASN A 20 13.23 -14.89 -22.69
N GLU A 21 12.68 -15.56 -23.70
CA GLU A 21 11.24 -15.76 -23.86
C GLU A 21 10.54 -16.42 -22.67
N LYS A 22 11.24 -17.22 -21.87
CA LYS A 22 10.67 -17.90 -20.69
C LYS A 22 10.63 -17.01 -19.45
N GLN A 23 11.30 -15.86 -19.50
CA GLN A 23 11.43 -14.91 -18.40
C GLN A 23 10.49 -13.72 -18.53
N ILE A 24 9.79 -13.59 -19.65
CA ILE A 24 8.77 -12.58 -19.88
C ILE A 24 7.61 -13.20 -20.65
N TYR A 25 6.41 -13.13 -20.09
CA TYR A 25 5.21 -13.74 -20.66
C TYR A 25 3.98 -12.91 -20.35
N PHE A 26 3.01 -12.97 -21.25
CA PHE A 26 1.74 -12.25 -21.15
C PHE A 26 0.64 -13.20 -20.65
N GLU A 27 -0.22 -12.73 -19.78
CA GLU A 27 -1.45 -13.40 -19.37
C GLU A 27 -2.61 -12.41 -19.48
N GLU A 28 -3.65 -12.85 -20.16
CA GLU A 28 -4.92 -12.14 -20.23
C GLU A 28 -5.63 -12.15 -18.87
N ARG A 29 -6.60 -11.27 -18.72
CA ARG A 29 -7.43 -11.19 -17.53
C ARG A 29 -8.10 -12.54 -17.22
N ASP A 30 -7.83 -13.05 -16.04
CA ASP A 30 -8.47 -14.23 -15.49
C ASP A 30 -8.95 -13.92 -14.05
N GLU A 31 -10.26 -13.83 -13.86
CA GLU A 31 -10.87 -13.49 -12.57
C GLU A 31 -10.56 -14.50 -11.46
N ASN A 32 -10.24 -15.74 -11.82
CA ASN A 32 -9.90 -16.83 -10.89
C ASN A 32 -8.39 -17.12 -10.84
N GLY A 33 -7.61 -16.49 -11.72
CA GLY A 33 -6.16 -16.69 -11.89
C GLY A 33 -5.30 -15.64 -11.22
N MET A 34 -4.12 -15.41 -11.80
CA MET A 34 -3.14 -14.42 -11.32
C MET A 34 -3.42 -13.00 -11.80
N THR A 35 -4.37 -12.81 -12.72
CA THR A 35 -4.69 -11.55 -13.40
C THR A 35 -6.13 -11.07 -13.16
N PRO A 36 -6.66 -11.07 -11.92
CA PRO A 36 -8.07 -10.75 -11.68
C PRO A 36 -8.44 -9.30 -12.02
N ASN A 37 -7.45 -8.41 -12.06
CA ASN A 37 -7.63 -6.96 -12.22
C ASN A 37 -7.16 -6.45 -13.59
N GLY A 38 -7.10 -7.30 -14.62
CA GLY A 38 -6.71 -6.93 -15.98
C GLY A 38 -5.51 -7.70 -16.51
N ASP A 39 -5.23 -7.47 -17.78
CA ASP A 39 -4.13 -8.09 -18.50
C ASP A 39 -2.75 -7.73 -17.92
N ARG A 40 -1.84 -8.71 -17.90
CA ARG A 40 -0.51 -8.54 -17.31
C ARG A 40 0.61 -9.06 -18.20
N LEU A 41 1.65 -8.27 -18.34
CA LEU A 41 2.95 -8.73 -18.78
C LEU A 41 3.80 -9.05 -17.57
N PHE A 42 4.11 -10.32 -17.35
CA PHE A 42 4.97 -10.79 -16.26
C PHE A 42 6.43 -10.79 -16.68
N VAL A 43 7.26 -10.18 -15.86
CA VAL A 43 8.72 -10.06 -16.08
C VAL A 43 9.44 -10.72 -14.93
N GLU A 44 10.28 -11.71 -15.21
CA GLU A 44 11.15 -12.33 -14.18
C GLU A 44 12.21 -11.32 -13.73
N CYS A 45 12.12 -10.95 -12.48
CA CYS A 45 13.02 -9.96 -11.88
C CYS A 45 14.22 -10.60 -11.19
N ASN A 46 14.06 -11.81 -10.66
CA ASN A 46 15.12 -12.54 -9.99
C ASN A 46 14.82 -14.05 -10.02
N ALA A 47 15.86 -14.86 -10.23
CA ALA A 47 15.78 -16.31 -10.08
C ALA A 47 16.61 -16.72 -8.87
N SER A 48 15.97 -17.34 -7.88
CA SER A 48 16.65 -17.90 -6.72
C SER A 48 16.39 -19.41 -6.63
N SER A 49 17.17 -20.10 -5.80
CA SER A 49 16.94 -21.53 -5.52
C SER A 49 15.60 -21.82 -4.81
N VAL A 50 14.92 -20.79 -4.34
CA VAL A 50 13.65 -20.88 -3.59
C VAL A 50 12.43 -20.56 -4.47
N GLY A 51 12.64 -19.98 -5.67
CA GLY A 51 11.56 -19.65 -6.60
C GLY A 51 11.91 -18.52 -7.56
N LYS A 52 10.99 -18.27 -8.49
CA LYS A 52 11.06 -17.16 -9.44
C LYS A 52 10.26 -15.99 -8.90
N GLU A 53 10.85 -14.82 -8.92
CA GLU A 53 10.17 -13.56 -8.58
C GLU A 53 9.79 -12.86 -9.88
N VAL A 54 8.53 -12.56 -10.05
CA VAL A 54 8.01 -11.92 -11.26
C VAL A 54 7.31 -10.61 -10.91
N CYS A 55 7.50 -9.60 -11.74
CA CYS A 55 6.74 -8.36 -11.71
C CYS A 55 5.62 -8.43 -12.72
N GLY A 56 4.38 -8.22 -12.32
CA GLY A 56 3.23 -8.10 -13.23
C GLY A 56 2.98 -6.63 -13.56
N ILE A 57 2.99 -6.31 -14.84
CA ILE A 57 2.79 -4.96 -15.37
C ILE A 57 1.40 -4.91 -16.03
N HIS A 58 0.60 -3.90 -15.69
CA HIS A 58 -0.69 -3.66 -16.35
C HIS A 58 -0.47 -3.18 -17.78
N THR A 59 -0.90 -3.95 -18.74
CA THR A 59 -0.70 -3.62 -20.16
C THR A 59 -1.78 -2.74 -20.74
N GLU A 60 -2.99 -2.80 -20.19
CA GLU A 60 -4.12 -1.96 -20.62
C GLU A 60 -3.83 -0.48 -20.37
N GLU A 61 -3.36 -0.11 -19.15
CA GLU A 61 -2.99 1.26 -18.80
C GLU A 61 -1.85 1.79 -19.69
N LEU A 62 -0.86 0.95 -20.00
CA LEU A 62 0.23 1.33 -20.89
C LEU A 62 -0.20 1.49 -22.36
N PHE A 63 -1.24 0.76 -22.74
CA PHE A 63 -1.81 0.88 -24.08
C PHE A 63 -2.62 2.19 -24.22
N GLU A 64 -3.34 2.61 -23.19
CA GLU A 64 -3.98 3.92 -23.14
C GLU A 64 -2.94 5.05 -23.33
N ASP A 65 -1.81 4.99 -22.60
CA ASP A 65 -0.71 5.95 -22.78
C ASP A 65 -0.17 5.94 -24.22
N TYR A 66 -0.10 4.76 -24.85
CA TYR A 66 0.35 4.62 -26.24
C TYR A 66 -0.65 5.24 -27.24
N GLU A 67 -1.95 5.04 -27.04
CA GLU A 67 -3.00 5.66 -27.83
C GLU A 67 -3.01 7.19 -27.67
N ASP A 68 -2.66 7.68 -26.47
CA ASP A 68 -2.51 9.12 -26.17
C ASP A 68 -1.21 9.72 -26.75
N GLY A 69 -0.42 8.93 -27.49
CA GLY A 69 0.74 9.38 -28.24
C GLY A 69 2.10 9.22 -27.58
N VAL A 70 2.16 8.55 -26.43
CA VAL A 70 3.45 8.18 -25.82
C VAL A 70 4.10 7.08 -26.66
N SER A 71 5.36 7.28 -27.07
CA SER A 71 6.02 6.27 -27.92
C SER A 71 6.29 4.96 -27.16
N LEU A 72 6.23 3.83 -27.87
CA LEU A 72 6.56 2.51 -27.33
C LEU A 72 7.95 2.50 -26.64
N GLU A 73 8.90 3.24 -27.22
CA GLU A 73 10.25 3.35 -26.65
C GLU A 73 10.25 4.04 -25.28
N GLN A 74 9.49 5.12 -25.12
CA GLN A 74 9.35 5.82 -23.84
C GLN A 74 8.66 4.93 -22.80
N ILE A 75 7.59 4.24 -23.18
CA ILE A 75 6.90 3.28 -22.31
C ILE A 75 7.86 2.18 -21.85
N ALA A 76 8.55 1.54 -22.79
CA ALA A 76 9.51 0.48 -22.46
C ALA A 76 10.65 0.97 -21.55
N LYS A 77 11.14 2.19 -21.75
CA LYS A 77 12.17 2.81 -20.91
C LYS A 77 11.67 3.10 -19.51
N THR A 78 10.44 3.57 -19.37
CA THR A 78 9.80 3.81 -18.08
C THR A 78 9.64 2.50 -17.32
N VAL A 79 9.09 1.47 -17.96
CA VAL A 79 8.92 0.14 -17.37
C VAL A 79 10.26 -0.47 -16.97
N GLU A 80 11.27 -0.39 -17.81
CA GLU A 80 12.64 -0.83 -17.49
C GLU A 80 13.17 -0.12 -16.24
N SER A 81 13.01 1.19 -16.16
CA SER A 81 13.44 1.99 -15.01
C SER A 81 12.78 1.52 -13.71
N GLU A 82 11.46 1.31 -13.74
CA GLU A 82 10.71 0.82 -12.58
C GLU A 82 11.17 -0.58 -12.14
N ILE A 83 11.36 -1.50 -13.08
CA ILE A 83 11.88 -2.84 -12.78
C ILE A 83 13.28 -2.77 -12.15
N ARG A 84 14.16 -1.91 -12.67
CA ARG A 84 15.52 -1.72 -12.11
C ARG A 84 15.47 -1.11 -10.72
N LYS A 85 14.57 -0.15 -10.47
CA LYS A 85 14.34 0.43 -9.14
C LYS A 85 13.86 -0.65 -8.15
N LEU A 86 12.92 -1.51 -8.55
CA LEU A 86 12.45 -2.64 -7.73
C LEU A 86 13.60 -3.58 -7.35
N LYS A 87 14.50 -3.88 -8.28
CA LYS A 87 15.69 -4.72 -8.02
C LYS A 87 16.64 -4.08 -7.00
N THR A 88 16.79 -2.75 -7.02
CA THR A 88 17.70 -2.02 -6.12
C THR A 88 17.09 -1.66 -4.78
N ALA A 89 15.75 -1.56 -4.68
CA ALA A 89 15.03 -1.14 -3.47
C ALA A 89 14.99 -2.18 -2.34
N GLY A 90 15.68 -3.32 -2.47
CA GLY A 90 15.69 -4.38 -1.46
C GLY A 90 14.38 -5.15 -1.33
N PHE A 91 13.43 -4.96 -2.28
CA PHE A 91 12.15 -5.64 -2.33
C PHE A 91 12.30 -7.17 -2.17
N PHE A 92 13.20 -7.74 -2.94
CA PHE A 92 13.43 -9.18 -2.96
C PHE A 92 14.14 -9.71 -1.70
N GLU A 93 14.99 -8.90 -1.07
CA GLU A 93 15.61 -9.26 0.21
C GLU A 93 14.58 -9.33 1.34
N LYS A 94 13.61 -8.42 1.35
CA LYS A 94 12.54 -8.42 2.35
C LYS A 94 11.60 -9.60 2.17
N THR A 95 11.21 -9.91 0.94
CA THR A 95 10.32 -11.06 0.66
C THR A 95 10.97 -12.41 0.97
N LYS A 96 12.27 -12.56 0.75
CA LYS A 96 13.03 -13.76 1.17
C LYS A 96 13.03 -13.97 2.68
N ASN A 97 12.95 -12.90 3.45
CA ASN A 97 12.94 -12.96 4.91
C ASN A 97 11.52 -13.09 5.49
N LEU A 98 10.49 -13.21 4.64
CA LEU A 98 9.10 -13.26 5.07
C LEU A 98 8.81 -14.32 6.13
N ASN A 99 9.49 -15.46 6.07
CA ASN A 99 9.30 -16.57 7.03
C ASN A 99 10.03 -16.33 8.37
N ASN A 100 10.73 -15.21 8.54
CA ASN A 100 11.43 -14.89 9.79
C ASN A 100 10.84 -13.63 10.43
N TYR A 101 10.00 -13.83 11.44
CA TYR A 101 9.32 -12.73 12.15
C TYR A 101 10.27 -11.65 12.66
N GLU A 102 11.41 -12.03 13.26
CA GLU A 102 12.35 -11.06 13.83
C GLU A 102 12.97 -10.12 12.79
N LYS A 103 13.04 -10.57 11.53
CA LYS A 103 13.54 -9.75 10.41
C LYS A 103 12.48 -8.83 9.81
N VAL A 104 11.20 -9.22 9.89
CA VAL A 104 10.10 -8.50 9.23
C VAL A 104 9.21 -7.71 10.18
N LYS A 105 9.29 -7.96 11.47
CA LYS A 105 8.37 -7.38 12.48
C LYS A 105 8.27 -5.85 12.43
N ASN A 106 9.37 -5.15 12.14
CA ASN A 106 9.42 -3.69 12.08
C ASN A 106 8.86 -3.10 10.77
N ASP A 107 8.68 -3.95 9.75
CA ASP A 107 8.08 -3.58 8.47
C ASP A 107 6.56 -3.88 8.43
N LEU A 108 6.02 -4.51 9.47
CA LEU A 108 4.59 -4.81 9.56
C LEU A 108 3.80 -3.55 9.89
N PHE A 109 2.67 -3.36 9.20
CA PHE A 109 1.77 -2.23 9.43
C PHE A 109 0.32 -2.59 9.09
N ILE A 110 -0.62 -1.73 9.49
CA ILE A 110 -2.06 -1.96 9.31
C ILE A 110 -2.63 -0.98 8.28
N ARG A 111 -3.56 -1.48 7.46
CA ARG A 111 -4.46 -0.67 6.62
C ARG A 111 -5.90 -0.88 7.04
N ALA A 112 -6.68 0.19 7.00
CA ALA A 112 -8.12 0.14 7.18
C ALA A 112 -8.81 0.03 5.81
N LEU A 113 -9.59 -1.03 5.60
CA LEU A 113 -10.32 -1.29 4.35
C LEU A 113 -11.80 -1.52 4.69
N ASN A 114 -12.70 -1.09 3.82
CA ASN A 114 -14.12 -1.44 3.97
C ASN A 114 -14.33 -2.93 3.62
N VAL A 115 -15.02 -3.66 4.48
CA VAL A 115 -15.20 -5.12 4.36
C VAL A 115 -15.87 -5.50 3.05
N GLU A 116 -16.99 -4.86 2.72
CA GLU A 116 -17.77 -5.21 1.53
C GLU A 116 -17.05 -4.90 0.23
N ARG A 117 -16.40 -3.73 0.16
CA ARG A 117 -15.71 -3.27 -1.06
C ARG A 117 -14.43 -4.03 -1.35
N HIS A 118 -13.82 -4.67 -0.33
CA HIS A 118 -12.51 -5.31 -0.44
C HIS A 118 -12.57 -6.82 -0.09
N GLU A 119 -13.72 -7.46 -0.25
CA GLU A 119 -13.91 -8.88 0.08
C GLU A 119 -12.84 -9.79 -0.55
N ARG A 120 -12.52 -9.58 -1.83
CA ARG A 120 -11.47 -10.34 -2.53
C ARG A 120 -10.09 -10.11 -1.92
N GLU A 121 -9.78 -8.88 -1.54
CA GLU A 121 -8.51 -8.51 -0.91
C GLU A 121 -8.38 -9.11 0.49
N LEU A 122 -9.48 -9.26 1.21
CA LEU A 122 -9.53 -9.88 2.54
C LEU A 122 -9.35 -11.40 2.48
N SER A 123 -9.54 -12.02 1.33
CA SER A 123 -9.34 -13.47 1.17
C SER A 123 -7.92 -13.88 1.59
N LYS A 124 -7.84 -14.86 2.52
CA LYS A 124 -6.59 -15.36 3.11
C LYS A 124 -5.73 -14.31 3.85
N ALA A 125 -6.21 -13.07 4.00
CA ALA A 125 -5.53 -12.03 4.76
C ALA A 125 -5.60 -12.27 6.28
N VAL A 126 -4.67 -11.69 7.01
CA VAL A 126 -4.79 -11.50 8.46
C VAL A 126 -5.45 -10.17 8.71
N TYR A 127 -6.62 -10.15 9.32
CA TYR A 127 -7.36 -8.91 9.61
C TYR A 127 -8.26 -9.03 10.83
N ARG A 128 -8.64 -7.88 11.39
CA ARG A 128 -9.67 -7.76 12.43
C ARG A 128 -10.75 -6.81 11.96
N VAL A 129 -12.00 -7.11 12.32
CA VAL A 129 -13.15 -6.30 11.92
C VAL A 129 -13.61 -5.43 13.08
N VAL A 130 -13.83 -4.15 12.80
CA VAL A 130 -14.44 -3.17 13.69
C VAL A 130 -15.55 -2.47 12.91
N GLY A 131 -16.81 -2.81 13.19
CA GLY A 131 -17.94 -2.36 12.38
C GLY A 131 -17.85 -2.92 10.95
N ASP A 132 -17.83 -2.03 9.98
CA ASP A 132 -17.68 -2.33 8.55
C ASP A 132 -16.22 -2.17 8.04
N ILE A 133 -15.28 -1.93 8.95
CA ILE A 133 -13.87 -1.74 8.63
C ILE A 133 -13.07 -2.97 9.01
N ALA A 134 -12.29 -3.48 8.06
CA ALA A 134 -11.25 -4.48 8.27
C ALA A 134 -9.89 -3.80 8.48
N LEU A 135 -9.28 -4.06 9.60
CA LEU A 135 -7.88 -3.70 9.88
C LEU A 135 -7.00 -4.82 9.37
N VAL A 136 -6.32 -4.62 8.28
CA VAL A 136 -5.59 -5.66 7.54
C VAL A 136 -4.09 -5.54 7.75
N LEU A 137 -3.45 -6.66 8.02
CA LEU A 137 -2.00 -6.74 8.23
C LEU A 137 -1.23 -6.78 6.91
N TYR A 138 -0.33 -5.83 6.74
CA TYR A 138 0.59 -5.71 5.61
C TYR A 138 2.04 -5.67 6.07
N MET A 139 2.95 -5.97 5.17
CA MET A 139 4.38 -5.74 5.32
C MET A 139 4.86 -4.75 4.26
N GLN A 140 5.61 -3.73 4.67
CA GLN A 140 6.29 -2.83 3.76
C GLN A 140 7.49 -3.56 3.13
N VAL A 141 7.49 -3.69 1.81
CA VAL A 141 8.55 -4.38 1.06
C VAL A 141 9.49 -3.44 0.34
N GLY A 142 9.05 -2.21 0.10
CA GLY A 142 9.89 -1.19 -0.55
C GLY A 142 9.33 0.22 -0.34
N ASN A 143 10.11 1.19 -0.76
CA ASN A 143 9.70 2.59 -0.89
C ASN A 143 10.24 3.08 -2.23
N LEU A 144 9.34 3.38 -3.15
CA LEU A 144 9.64 3.87 -4.49
C LEU A 144 9.08 5.29 -4.61
N ASP A 145 9.97 6.28 -4.74
CA ASP A 145 9.61 7.69 -4.93
C ASP A 145 8.58 8.20 -3.90
N GLY A 146 8.74 7.80 -2.63
CA GLY A 146 7.82 8.16 -1.54
C GLY A 146 6.57 7.26 -1.43
N ARG A 147 6.35 6.36 -2.39
CA ARG A 147 5.23 5.40 -2.36
C ARG A 147 5.66 4.10 -1.68
N ILE A 148 4.87 3.64 -0.72
CA ILE A 148 5.11 2.38 -0.05
C ILE A 148 4.63 1.23 -0.94
N SER A 149 5.58 0.40 -1.36
CA SER A 149 5.24 -0.93 -1.88
C SER A 149 5.03 -1.88 -0.72
N SER A 150 3.95 -2.63 -0.72
CA SER A 150 3.59 -3.50 0.40
C SER A 150 2.96 -4.79 -0.08
N MET A 151 3.09 -5.82 0.73
CA MET A 151 2.42 -7.09 0.53
C MET A 151 1.51 -7.42 1.71
N LYS A 152 0.43 -8.10 1.42
CA LYS A 152 -0.54 -8.57 2.40
C LYS A 152 0.01 -9.80 3.14
N ILE A 153 -0.13 -9.83 4.46
CA ILE A 153 0.25 -10.98 5.28
C ILE A 153 -0.92 -11.97 5.32
N ARG A 154 -0.60 -13.25 5.18
CA ARG A 154 -1.56 -14.36 5.18
C ARG A 154 -1.47 -15.13 6.49
N MET A 155 -2.55 -15.84 6.81
CA MET A 155 -2.59 -16.69 8.02
C MET A 155 -1.48 -17.74 8.06
N ASP A 156 -1.01 -18.21 6.90
CA ASP A 156 0.08 -19.17 6.84
C ASP A 156 1.40 -18.57 7.32
N ASN A 157 1.65 -17.28 7.05
CA ASN A 157 2.82 -16.57 7.57
C ASN A 157 2.80 -16.51 9.10
N ILE A 158 1.65 -16.23 9.72
CA ILE A 158 1.51 -16.21 11.19
C ILE A 158 1.84 -17.57 11.78
N LYS A 159 1.37 -18.66 11.15
CA LYS A 159 1.66 -20.04 11.58
C LYS A 159 3.15 -20.36 11.48
N GLU A 160 3.78 -19.99 10.36
CA GLU A 160 5.22 -20.20 10.15
C GLU A 160 6.07 -19.42 11.17
N TRP A 161 5.63 -18.22 11.56
CA TRP A 161 6.30 -17.42 12.58
C TRP A 161 6.17 -18.00 13.98
N GLY A 162 5.20 -18.90 14.21
CA GLY A 162 4.91 -19.46 15.53
C GLY A 162 4.58 -18.39 16.58
N LYS A 163 4.02 -17.27 16.15
CA LYS A 163 3.65 -16.14 17.00
C LYS A 163 2.14 -16.08 17.20
N ASP A 164 1.74 -15.56 18.34
CA ASP A 164 0.36 -15.22 18.59
C ASP A 164 -0.09 -14.05 17.69
N GLU A 165 -1.23 -14.24 17.01
CA GLU A 165 -1.78 -13.26 16.08
C GLU A 165 -2.01 -11.90 16.76
N LYS A 166 -2.51 -11.91 18.01
CA LYS A 166 -2.76 -10.67 18.76
C LYS A 166 -1.46 -9.89 18.96
N THR A 167 -0.40 -10.56 19.36
CA THR A 167 0.92 -9.95 19.58
C THR A 167 1.47 -9.33 18.30
N VAL A 168 1.35 -10.04 17.17
CA VAL A 168 1.80 -9.51 15.87
C VAL A 168 0.99 -8.29 15.46
N PHE A 169 -0.32 -8.34 15.66
CA PHE A 169 -1.23 -7.27 15.28
C PHE A 169 -1.01 -6.00 16.12
N ASP A 170 -0.87 -6.16 17.43
CA ASP A 170 -0.62 -5.05 18.34
C ASP A 170 0.75 -4.37 18.04
N ALA A 171 1.77 -5.17 17.72
CA ALA A 171 3.06 -4.64 17.26
C ALA A 171 2.93 -3.88 15.92
N ALA A 172 2.15 -4.40 14.98
CA ALA A 172 1.93 -3.74 13.69
C ALA A 172 1.14 -2.42 13.83
N LEU A 173 0.18 -2.33 14.74
CA LEU A 173 -0.51 -1.07 15.05
C LEU A 173 0.48 -0.02 15.60
N LEU A 174 1.37 -0.43 16.50
CA LEU A 174 2.40 0.46 17.04
C LEU A 174 3.39 0.90 15.95
N ASN A 175 3.83 -0.01 15.10
CA ASN A 175 4.67 0.33 13.95
C ASN A 175 3.98 1.33 13.02
N THR A 176 2.67 1.13 12.75
CA THR A 176 1.89 2.04 11.91
C THR A 176 1.91 3.45 12.48
N TYR A 177 1.77 3.59 13.79
CA TYR A 177 1.88 4.88 14.48
C TYR A 177 3.24 5.55 14.24
N PHE A 178 4.34 4.81 14.32
CA PHE A 178 5.69 5.37 14.12
C PHE A 178 6.03 5.62 12.65
N ILE A 179 5.59 4.73 11.75
CA ILE A 179 5.84 4.88 10.30
C ILE A 179 5.08 6.08 9.73
N SER A 180 3.86 6.31 10.22
CA SER A 180 2.99 7.38 9.76
C SER A 180 2.11 7.90 10.90
N PRO A 181 2.62 8.83 11.73
CA PRO A 181 1.90 9.35 12.89
C PRO A 181 0.56 9.98 12.53
N PRO A 182 -0.45 9.88 13.42
CA PRO A 182 -1.75 10.50 13.19
C PRO A 182 -1.65 12.03 13.15
N ARG A 183 -2.45 12.64 12.28
CA ARG A 183 -2.53 14.09 12.06
C ARG A 183 -3.98 14.51 11.84
N ILE A 184 -4.30 15.73 12.26
CA ILE A 184 -5.54 16.42 11.86
C ILE A 184 -5.18 17.41 10.77
N PHE A 185 -5.92 17.36 9.68
CA PHE A 185 -5.75 18.27 8.56
C PHE A 185 -6.97 19.18 8.45
N TYR A 186 -6.72 20.48 8.29
CA TYR A 186 -7.73 21.46 7.97
C TYR A 186 -7.76 21.68 6.46
N TRP A 187 -8.93 21.48 5.83
CA TRP A 187 -9.10 21.61 4.38
C TRP A 187 -8.68 22.97 3.87
N GLU A 188 -9.02 24.03 4.58
CA GLU A 188 -8.59 25.37 4.21
C GLU A 188 -7.07 25.50 4.12
N LYS A 189 -6.35 24.96 5.10
CA LYS A 189 -4.89 24.99 5.08
C LYS A 189 -4.30 24.18 3.93
N LEU A 190 -4.90 23.03 3.60
CA LEU A 190 -4.47 22.20 2.46
C LEU A 190 -4.66 22.88 1.12
N VAL A 191 -5.73 23.68 0.96
CA VAL A 191 -5.99 24.43 -0.29
C VAL A 191 -4.91 25.50 -0.52
N TYR A 192 -4.51 26.21 0.52
CA TYR A 192 -3.51 27.28 0.42
C TYR A 192 -2.07 26.79 0.50
N ASN A 193 -1.83 25.65 1.13
CA ASN A 193 -0.50 25.04 1.29
C ASN A 193 -0.58 23.54 1.08
N PRO A 194 -0.31 23.02 -0.12
CA PRO A 194 -0.29 21.58 -0.40
C PRO A 194 0.73 20.79 0.44
N ASP A 195 1.78 21.46 0.92
CA ASP A 195 2.84 20.87 1.76
C ASP A 195 2.52 20.94 3.27
N TYR A 196 1.29 21.32 3.63
CA TYR A 196 0.86 21.35 5.02
C TYR A 196 0.87 19.97 5.66
N ASP A 197 1.69 19.78 6.70
CA ASP A 197 1.93 18.48 7.34
C ASP A 197 0.84 18.02 8.33
N GLY A 198 -0.20 18.83 8.51
CA GLY A 198 -1.24 18.57 9.50
C GLY A 198 -0.81 18.88 10.94
N GLU A 199 -1.77 18.85 11.85
CA GLU A 199 -1.57 19.17 13.26
C GLU A 199 -1.15 17.94 14.08
N CYS A 200 -0.11 18.11 14.91
CA CYS A 200 0.41 17.09 15.83
C CYS A 200 -0.44 17.00 17.11
N PHE A 201 -1.72 16.74 17.02
CA PHE A 201 -2.67 16.77 18.13
C PHE A 201 -2.37 15.76 19.27
N MET A 202 -1.54 14.75 18.99
CA MET A 202 -1.10 13.77 19.99
C MET A 202 0.02 14.29 20.89
N ASP A 203 0.68 15.40 20.55
CA ASP A 203 1.69 16.00 21.40
C ASP A 203 1.03 16.74 22.56
N LEU A 204 1.24 16.26 23.78
CA LEU A 204 0.70 16.86 25.00
C LEU A 204 1.38 18.19 25.40
N ASN A 205 2.56 18.46 24.87
CA ASN A 205 3.29 19.71 25.11
C ASN A 205 2.83 20.83 24.16
N HIS A 206 2.02 20.51 23.18
CA HIS A 206 1.46 21.46 22.23
C HIS A 206 -0.01 21.73 22.57
N GLU A 207 -0.35 23.00 22.86
CA GLU A 207 -1.74 23.41 23.03
C GLU A 207 -2.46 23.26 21.68
N PHE A 208 -3.37 22.29 21.62
CA PHE A 208 -4.19 22.03 20.45
C PHE A 208 -5.66 22.04 20.85
N TYR A 209 -6.45 22.85 20.16
CA TYR A 209 -7.89 22.98 20.39
C TYR A 209 -8.66 22.54 19.15
N LEU A 210 -9.54 21.56 19.32
CA LEU A 210 -10.56 21.24 18.34
C LEU A 210 -11.79 22.10 18.65
N THR A 211 -12.13 22.99 17.77
CA THR A 211 -13.39 23.77 17.91
C THR A 211 -14.52 23.02 17.21
N ARG A 212 -15.72 23.00 17.79
CA ARG A 212 -16.93 22.42 17.17
C ARG A 212 -17.27 23.07 15.82
N ASP A 213 -16.79 24.28 15.60
CA ASP A 213 -17.00 25.07 14.39
C ASP A 213 -15.91 24.84 13.33
N SER A 214 -14.95 23.93 13.58
CA SER A 214 -13.94 23.54 12.59
C SER A 214 -14.58 22.72 11.48
N ILE A 215 -15.36 23.37 10.64
CA ILE A 215 -15.95 22.75 9.44
C ILE A 215 -14.78 22.39 8.51
N GLY A 216 -14.69 21.10 8.13
CA GLY A 216 -13.73 20.66 7.12
C GLY A 216 -12.37 20.26 7.69
N SER A 217 -12.34 19.62 8.86
CA SER A 217 -11.15 18.87 9.31
C SER A 217 -11.31 17.39 9.05
N CYS A 218 -10.19 16.72 8.77
CA CYS A 218 -10.15 15.26 8.68
C CYS A 218 -8.99 14.69 9.48
N LEU A 219 -9.19 13.49 10.02
CA LEU A 219 -8.16 12.68 10.61
C LEU A 219 -7.50 11.84 9.54
N SER A 220 -6.19 11.89 9.46
CA SER A 220 -5.38 11.06 8.59
C SER A 220 -4.04 10.77 9.26
N THR A 221 -3.07 10.32 8.52
CA THR A 221 -1.69 10.16 8.98
C THR A 221 -0.76 11.14 8.25
N ALA A 222 0.43 11.37 8.77
CA ALA A 222 1.43 12.28 8.19
C ALA A 222 1.70 12.02 6.69
N ARG A 223 1.55 10.78 6.23
CA ARG A 223 1.72 10.42 4.81
C ARG A 223 0.49 10.69 3.94
N ARG A 224 -0.64 11.00 4.53
CA ARG A 224 -1.94 11.19 3.83
C ARG A 224 -2.37 10.00 2.95
N THR A 225 -1.70 8.86 3.07
CA THR A 225 -1.98 7.63 2.31
C THR A 225 -2.34 6.50 3.27
N ASN A 226 -3.46 5.81 3.05
CA ASN A 226 -4.05 4.82 3.95
C ASN A 226 -4.29 5.37 5.37
N GLY A 227 -4.56 6.67 5.49
CA GLY A 227 -4.62 7.37 6.76
C GLY A 227 -5.89 7.14 7.56
N ALA A 228 -6.93 6.51 7.00
CA ALA A 228 -8.12 6.12 7.74
C ALA A 228 -7.82 5.17 8.92
N VAL A 229 -6.68 4.49 8.91
CA VAL A 229 -6.21 3.69 10.04
C VAL A 229 -5.92 4.52 11.30
N ALA A 230 -5.72 5.84 11.17
CA ALA A 230 -5.30 6.73 12.25
C ALA A 230 -6.18 6.61 13.50
N ILE A 231 -7.49 6.48 13.34
CA ILE A 231 -8.42 6.41 14.48
C ILE A 231 -8.26 5.14 15.31
N PHE A 232 -7.76 4.06 14.72
CA PHE A 232 -7.52 2.78 15.40
C PHE A 232 -6.13 2.71 16.06
N LEU A 233 -5.29 3.72 15.83
CA LEU A 233 -3.96 3.77 16.42
C LEU A 233 -4.03 4.02 17.93
N PRO A 234 -3.05 3.50 18.71
CA PRO A 234 -3.07 3.60 20.17
C PRO A 234 -3.27 5.03 20.69
N GLY A 235 -4.29 5.21 21.51
CA GLY A 235 -4.58 6.47 22.20
C GLY A 235 -5.28 7.55 21.37
N VAL A 236 -5.43 7.38 20.05
CA VAL A 236 -5.98 8.41 19.15
C VAL A 236 -7.44 8.72 19.48
N ALA A 237 -8.30 7.71 19.51
CA ALA A 237 -9.73 7.91 19.79
C ALA A 237 -9.94 8.58 21.16
N LYS A 238 -9.20 8.13 22.18
CA LYS A 238 -9.25 8.75 23.51
C LYS A 238 -8.83 10.21 23.47
N ARG A 239 -7.72 10.52 22.80
CA ARG A 239 -7.20 11.89 22.70
C ARG A 239 -8.19 12.82 22.00
N LEU A 240 -8.86 12.33 20.94
CA LEU A 240 -9.89 13.11 20.26
C LEU A 240 -11.09 13.39 21.17
N ALA A 241 -11.58 12.38 21.89
CA ALA A 241 -12.68 12.57 22.86
C ALA A 241 -12.29 13.57 23.96
N ASP A 242 -11.07 13.48 24.50
CA ASP A 242 -10.55 14.42 25.51
C ASP A 242 -10.46 15.86 24.94
N LEU A 243 -10.05 16.02 23.68
CA LEU A 243 -9.97 17.34 23.01
C LEU A 243 -11.34 17.96 22.74
N MET A 244 -12.33 17.13 22.42
CA MET A 244 -13.69 17.58 22.14
C MET A 244 -14.53 17.74 23.40
N ASP A 245 -14.08 17.18 24.53
CA ASP A 245 -14.86 17.03 25.76
C ASP A 245 -16.25 16.41 25.48
N ALA A 246 -16.30 15.44 24.57
CA ALA A 246 -17.52 14.80 24.12
C ALA A 246 -17.26 13.48 23.40
N ASP A 247 -18.32 12.66 23.30
CA ASP A 247 -18.39 11.58 22.32
C ASP A 247 -18.49 12.14 20.91
N PHE A 248 -17.99 11.40 19.92
CA PHE A 248 -18.01 11.79 18.53
C PHE A 248 -18.37 10.63 17.60
N TYR A 249 -18.88 10.98 16.45
CA TYR A 249 -19.11 10.04 15.35
C TYR A 249 -18.04 10.23 14.29
N MET A 250 -17.73 9.17 13.57
CA MET A 250 -16.77 9.20 12.49
C MET A 250 -17.38 8.70 11.20
N VAL A 251 -17.00 9.35 10.12
CA VAL A 251 -17.38 8.97 8.77
C VAL A 251 -16.13 8.62 7.99
N PHE A 252 -16.01 7.37 7.57
CA PHE A 252 -14.93 6.94 6.69
C PHE A 252 -15.24 7.40 5.26
N THR A 253 -14.64 8.49 4.84
CA THR A 253 -14.84 9.07 3.50
C THR A 253 -14.03 8.34 2.45
N SER A 254 -12.86 7.83 2.84
CA SER A 254 -11.98 7.04 1.98
C SER A 254 -11.07 6.13 2.83
N ILE A 255 -10.21 5.35 2.17
CA ILE A 255 -9.12 4.63 2.86
C ILE A 255 -8.02 5.58 3.37
N HIS A 256 -8.06 6.84 2.97
CA HIS A 256 -7.01 7.83 3.26
C HIS A 256 -7.33 8.72 4.45
N GLU A 257 -8.60 8.85 4.82
CA GLU A 257 -9.05 9.81 5.83
C GLU A 257 -10.39 9.46 6.48
N VAL A 258 -10.62 10.04 7.64
CA VAL A 258 -11.86 9.97 8.43
C VAL A 258 -12.29 11.38 8.81
N MET A 259 -13.58 11.68 8.68
CA MET A 259 -14.20 12.94 9.11
C MET A 259 -15.04 12.73 10.36
#